data_0f56057f9bf9c2ad79aab73917d3c38e
#
_entry.id   0f56057f9bf9c2ad79aab73917d3c38e
#
_cell.length_a   1.000
_cell.length_b   1.000
_cell.length_c   1.000
_cell.angle_alpha   90.00
_cell.angle_beta   90.00
_cell.angle_gamma   90.00
#
_symmetry.space_group_name_H-M   'P 1'
#
loop_
_entity.id
_entity.type
_entity.pdbx_description
1 polymer ?
#
loop_
_entity_poly.entity_id
_entity_poly.type
_entity_poly.pdbx_seq_one_letter_code
_entity_poly.pdbx_strand_id
1 'polypeptide(L)'
;MQNNRSTFAILFYLNTSKKKKSGNCPIMGRISVDGKSSAFSTGLELSPEKWDAKQGIATGKSREETTINKQIENYRAELVHHYKTLLENKSYITAEILKNAIKGIGVKQNSLIQEFAALVEEKRQSVGILIVRTTYVHLCRSYQHLKEFLQYKYGVTDIPFTQVDFDFIESYVYYLKVNLQLSASTTNNTITPLRRVVVRALNKGLMYQDPFFGY
;
A
#
# COMPACT_ATOMS: atom_id res chain seq x y z
N MET A 1 27.08 7.21 -16.53
CA MET A 1 26.22 6.94 -15.34
C MET A 1 25.22 8.09 -15.24
N GLN A 2 23.98 7.91 -15.70
CA GLN A 2 22.92 8.91 -15.56
C GLN A 2 22.47 8.91 -14.10
N ASN A 3 22.76 10.00 -13.40
CA ASN A 3 22.24 10.28 -12.06
C ASN A 3 20.74 10.62 -12.21
N ASN A 4 19.89 9.62 -12.27
CA ASN A 4 18.43 9.80 -12.29
C ASN A 4 18.00 10.20 -10.85
N ARG A 5 18.17 11.49 -10.50
CA ARG A 5 17.56 12.04 -9.29
C ARG A 5 16.05 12.08 -9.53
N SER A 6 15.34 11.16 -8.90
CA SER A 6 13.88 11.20 -8.82
C SER A 6 13.44 12.57 -8.31
N THR A 7 12.55 13.24 -9.05
CA THR A 7 12.02 14.53 -8.63
C THR A 7 10.80 14.30 -7.75
N PHE A 8 10.85 14.81 -6.52
CA PHE A 8 9.76 14.71 -5.56
C PHE A 8 9.33 16.10 -5.10
N ALA A 9 8.04 16.40 -5.23
CA ALA A 9 7.45 17.67 -4.80
C ALA A 9 6.08 17.47 -4.14
N ILE A 10 5.78 18.31 -3.15
CA ILE A 10 4.51 18.34 -2.43
C ILE A 10 3.96 19.76 -2.51
N LEU A 11 2.73 19.91 -2.99
CA LEU A 11 2.02 21.18 -3.07
C LEU A 11 0.68 21.07 -2.34
N PHE A 12 0.36 22.07 -1.51
CA PHE A 12 -0.99 22.25 -0.98
C PHE A 12 -1.68 23.43 -1.66
N TYR A 13 -2.98 23.29 -1.95
CA TYR A 13 -3.74 24.30 -2.65
C TYR A 13 -5.23 24.26 -2.28
N LEU A 14 -5.94 25.38 -2.41
CA LEU A 14 -7.38 25.43 -2.28
C LEU A 14 -8.07 24.96 -3.58
N ASN A 15 -9.04 24.08 -3.45
CA ASN A 15 -9.92 23.71 -4.56
C ASN A 15 -11.12 24.66 -4.63
N THR A 16 -10.94 25.79 -5.30
CA THR A 16 -11.96 26.83 -5.44
C THR A 16 -13.19 26.38 -6.23
N SER A 17 -13.05 25.36 -7.09
CA SER A 17 -14.19 24.78 -7.83
C SER A 17 -15.17 24.02 -6.93
N LYS A 18 -14.76 23.66 -5.70
CA LYS A 18 -15.59 22.99 -4.70
C LYS A 18 -15.89 23.89 -3.50
N LYS A 19 -16.12 25.19 -3.75
CA LYS A 19 -16.50 26.15 -2.70
C LYS A 19 -17.83 25.74 -2.06
N LYS A 20 -17.84 25.64 -0.73
CA LYS A 20 -19.04 25.29 0.06
C LYS A 20 -19.95 26.50 0.25
N LYS A 21 -21.19 26.25 0.68
CA LYS A 21 -22.17 27.33 1.05
C LYS A 21 -21.62 28.22 2.16
N SER A 22 -20.73 27.72 3.02
CA SER A 22 -20.05 28.49 4.07
C SER A 22 -19.02 29.50 3.54
N GLY A 23 -18.71 29.49 2.25
CA GLY A 23 -17.64 30.29 1.66
C GLY A 23 -16.26 29.60 1.67
N ASN A 24 -16.07 28.51 2.44
CA ASN A 24 -14.81 27.79 2.54
C ASN A 24 -14.59 26.87 1.34
N CYS A 25 -13.32 26.69 1.00
CA CYS A 25 -12.85 25.76 -0.02
C CYS A 25 -12.02 24.64 0.61
N PRO A 26 -12.14 23.39 0.12
CA PRO A 26 -11.32 22.29 0.62
C PRO A 26 -9.86 22.49 0.24
N ILE A 27 -8.95 22.18 1.20
CA ILE A 27 -7.51 22.15 1.00
C ILE A 27 -7.15 20.79 0.44
N MET A 28 -6.46 20.77 -0.69
CA MET A 28 -6.00 19.59 -1.38
C MET A 28 -4.47 19.51 -1.34
N GLY A 29 -3.93 18.30 -1.20
CA GLY A 29 -2.51 18.02 -1.41
C GLY A 29 -2.29 17.42 -2.79
N ARG A 30 -1.20 17.80 -3.47
CA ARG A 30 -0.69 17.19 -4.71
C ARG A 30 0.72 16.70 -4.48
N ILE A 31 0.95 15.44 -4.79
CA ILE A 31 2.26 14.80 -4.78
C ILE A 31 2.70 14.66 -6.23
N SER A 32 3.93 15.02 -6.54
CA SER A 32 4.53 14.83 -7.86
C SER A 32 5.81 14.02 -7.73
N VAL A 33 5.95 12.98 -8.55
CA VAL A 33 7.14 12.13 -8.64
C VAL A 33 7.42 11.91 -10.13
N ASP A 34 8.61 12.28 -10.56
CA ASP A 34 9.08 12.11 -11.97
C ASP A 34 8.08 12.59 -13.00
N GLY A 35 7.53 13.79 -12.79
CA GLY A 35 6.57 14.44 -13.69
C GLY A 35 5.13 13.91 -13.62
N LYS A 36 4.88 12.80 -12.91
CA LYS A 36 3.53 12.29 -12.67
C LYS A 36 3.00 12.77 -11.33
N SER A 37 1.73 13.16 -11.28
CA SER A 37 1.14 13.70 -10.04
C SER A 37 -0.12 12.95 -9.63
N SER A 38 -0.37 12.91 -8.32
CA SER A 38 -1.60 12.41 -7.70
C SER A 38 -2.07 13.37 -6.63
N ALA A 39 -3.38 13.64 -6.58
CA ALA A 39 -3.97 14.54 -5.60
C ALA A 39 -4.74 13.78 -4.52
N PHE A 40 -4.78 14.35 -3.30
CA PHE A 40 -5.53 13.81 -2.18
C PHE A 40 -6.25 14.94 -1.42
N SER A 41 -7.33 14.59 -0.75
CA SER A 41 -8.03 15.51 0.15
C SER A 41 -7.40 15.47 1.54
N THR A 42 -7.17 16.64 2.13
CA THR A 42 -6.67 16.74 3.51
C THR A 42 -7.79 16.67 4.55
N GLY A 43 -9.05 16.82 4.12
CA GLY A 43 -10.19 16.99 5.01
C GLY A 43 -10.31 18.40 5.64
N LEU A 44 -9.34 19.28 5.35
CA LEU A 44 -9.30 20.65 5.85
C LEU A 44 -10.00 21.60 4.87
N GLU A 45 -10.49 22.70 5.40
CA GLU A 45 -11.18 23.75 4.64
C GLU A 45 -10.78 25.12 5.14
N LEU A 46 -10.73 26.10 4.24
CA LEU A 46 -10.43 27.48 4.59
C LEU A 46 -11.05 28.45 3.60
N SER A 47 -11.34 29.67 4.06
CA SER A 47 -11.72 30.78 3.18
C SER A 47 -10.57 31.15 2.24
N PRO A 48 -10.84 31.42 0.93
CA PRO A 48 -9.80 31.81 -0.03
C PRO A 48 -9.01 33.06 0.39
N GLU A 49 -9.63 33.98 1.11
CA GLU A 49 -9.00 35.21 1.59
C GLU A 49 -7.90 34.97 2.63
N LYS A 50 -7.95 33.82 3.29
CA LYS A 50 -7.00 33.41 4.33
C LYS A 50 -5.95 32.41 3.82
N TRP A 51 -5.74 32.32 2.52
CA TRP A 51 -4.83 31.33 1.91
C TRP A 51 -3.72 32.01 1.12
N ASP A 52 -2.46 31.69 1.44
CA ASP A 52 -1.33 32.02 0.60
C ASP A 52 -1.08 30.91 -0.44
N ALA A 53 -1.46 31.19 -1.68
CA ALA A 53 -1.33 30.24 -2.78
C ALA A 53 0.14 29.95 -3.18
N LYS A 54 1.07 30.89 -2.90
CA LYS A 54 2.49 30.70 -3.22
C LYS A 54 3.18 29.79 -2.22
N GLN A 55 2.88 29.98 -0.93
CA GLN A 55 3.46 29.15 0.13
C GLN A 55 2.67 27.87 0.40
N GLY A 56 1.39 27.81 -0.03
CA GLY A 56 0.50 26.68 0.23
C GLY A 56 0.18 26.51 1.71
N ILE A 57 -0.06 27.63 2.41
CA ILE A 57 -0.37 27.71 3.85
C ILE A 57 -1.52 28.68 4.13
N ALA A 58 -2.13 28.54 5.29
CA ALA A 58 -3.09 29.52 5.80
C ALA A 58 -2.38 30.79 6.31
N THR A 59 -2.93 31.97 5.95
CA THR A 59 -2.49 33.27 6.44
C THR A 59 -3.29 33.66 7.68
N GLY A 60 -2.61 34.25 8.66
CA GLY A 60 -3.24 34.68 9.92
C GLY A 60 -2.65 33.99 11.14
N LYS A 61 -3.08 34.44 12.32
CA LYS A 61 -2.58 33.99 13.62
C LYS A 61 -3.67 33.42 14.52
N SER A 62 -4.87 33.18 14.00
CA SER A 62 -5.93 32.59 14.81
C SER A 62 -5.64 31.10 15.09
N ARG A 63 -6.35 30.56 16.05
CA ARG A 63 -6.23 29.15 16.42
C ARG A 63 -6.56 28.22 15.23
N GLU A 64 -7.48 28.63 14.36
CA GLU A 64 -7.88 27.87 13.19
C GLU A 64 -6.73 27.75 12.17
N GLU A 65 -6.15 28.92 11.74
CA GLU A 65 -5.07 28.93 10.75
C GLU A 65 -3.81 28.22 11.30
N THR A 66 -3.52 28.41 12.59
CA THR A 66 -2.39 27.72 13.24
C THR A 66 -2.58 26.21 13.23
N THR A 67 -3.79 25.73 13.52
CA THR A 67 -4.11 24.29 13.51
C THR A 67 -4.01 23.73 12.10
N ILE A 68 -4.54 24.44 11.09
CA ILE A 68 -4.45 24.03 9.68
C ILE A 68 -2.99 23.93 9.24
N ASN A 69 -2.17 24.93 9.53
CA ASN A 69 -0.76 24.93 9.17
C ASN A 69 0.00 23.78 9.83
N LYS A 70 -0.28 23.50 11.11
CA LYS A 70 0.31 22.36 11.81
C LYS A 70 -0.09 21.01 11.14
N GLN A 71 -1.33 20.87 10.70
CA GLN A 71 -1.76 19.65 9.99
C GLN A 71 -1.13 19.55 8.60
N ILE A 72 -0.96 20.65 7.87
CA ILE A 72 -0.23 20.68 6.60
C ILE A 72 1.23 20.23 6.79
N GLU A 73 1.90 20.72 7.82
CA GLU A 73 3.28 20.30 8.14
C GLU A 73 3.35 18.82 8.55
N ASN A 74 2.37 18.30 9.27
CA ASN A 74 2.30 16.87 9.57
C ASN A 74 2.19 16.03 8.28
N TYR A 75 1.33 16.42 7.33
CA TYR A 75 1.24 15.77 6.01
C TYR A 75 2.56 15.84 5.23
N ARG A 76 3.28 16.98 5.28
CA ARG A 76 4.60 17.11 4.65
C ARG A 76 5.61 16.15 5.27
N ALA A 77 5.70 16.14 6.60
CA ALA A 77 6.64 15.29 7.33
C ALA A 77 6.39 13.80 7.05
N GLU A 78 5.13 13.38 7.07
CA GLU A 78 4.72 12.00 6.78
C GLU A 78 5.05 11.59 5.34
N LEU A 79 4.74 12.43 4.35
CA LEU A 79 5.10 12.20 2.94
C LEU A 79 6.61 12.11 2.72
N VAL A 80 7.38 13.00 3.33
CA VAL A 80 8.85 12.98 3.25
C VAL A 80 9.41 11.72 3.91
N HIS A 81 8.84 11.29 5.04
CA HIS A 81 9.24 10.06 5.71
C HIS A 81 8.99 8.84 4.81
N HIS A 82 7.78 8.69 4.27
CA HIS A 82 7.46 7.60 3.34
C HIS A 82 8.34 7.60 2.10
N TYR A 83 8.60 8.77 1.51
CA TYR A 83 9.47 8.90 0.34
C TYR A 83 10.91 8.44 0.65
N LYS A 84 11.47 8.85 1.80
CA LYS A 84 12.81 8.43 2.24
C LYS A 84 12.88 6.92 2.49
N THR A 85 11.90 6.35 3.18
CA THR A 85 11.81 4.90 3.43
C THR A 85 11.80 4.10 2.12
N LEU A 86 11.02 4.57 1.13
CA LEU A 86 10.98 3.95 -0.20
C LEU A 86 12.33 4.05 -0.93
N LEU A 87 13.01 5.19 -0.83
CA LEU A 87 14.36 5.37 -1.41
C LEU A 87 15.38 4.43 -0.79
N GLU A 88 15.41 4.32 0.53
CA GLU A 88 16.32 3.45 1.29
C GLU A 88 16.13 1.99 0.90
N ASN A 89 14.88 1.57 0.69
CA ASN A 89 14.52 0.22 0.28
C ASN A 89 14.69 -0.03 -1.23
N LYS A 90 15.25 0.94 -1.99
CA LYS A 90 15.38 0.88 -3.46
C LYS A 90 14.08 0.52 -4.19
N SER A 91 12.95 0.94 -3.61
CA SER A 91 11.61 0.62 -4.11
C SER A 91 11.22 1.54 -5.26
N TYR A 92 10.33 1.05 -6.13
CA TYR A 92 9.72 1.88 -7.16
C TYR A 92 8.78 2.90 -6.52
N ILE A 93 9.03 4.21 -6.75
CA ILE A 93 8.28 5.29 -6.11
C ILE A 93 7.35 5.94 -7.13
N THR A 94 6.07 6.08 -6.78
CA THR A 94 5.09 6.84 -7.55
C THR A 94 4.30 7.78 -6.65
N ALA A 95 3.74 8.84 -7.23
CA ALA A 95 2.84 9.74 -6.54
C ALA A 95 1.60 9.02 -5.97
N GLU A 96 1.14 7.96 -6.64
CA GLU A 96 -0.01 7.15 -6.19
C GLU A 96 0.34 6.30 -4.96
N ILE A 97 1.53 5.67 -4.93
CA ILE A 97 2.01 4.92 -3.76
C ILE A 97 2.10 5.82 -2.53
N LEU A 98 2.68 7.01 -2.67
CA LEU A 98 2.78 7.98 -1.58
C LEU A 98 1.41 8.50 -1.12
N LYS A 99 0.48 8.75 -2.05
CA LYS A 99 -0.90 9.11 -1.73
C LYS A 99 -1.61 8.01 -0.94
N ASN A 100 -1.42 6.75 -1.32
CA ASN A 100 -2.04 5.62 -0.64
C ASN A 100 -1.46 5.45 0.77
N ALA A 101 -0.16 5.65 0.96
CA ALA A 101 0.48 5.63 2.27
C ALA A 101 -0.13 6.67 3.24
N ILE A 102 -0.29 7.94 2.80
CA ILE A 102 -0.92 9.00 3.62
C ILE A 102 -2.38 8.74 3.94
N LYS A 103 -3.14 8.17 3.00
CA LYS A 103 -4.56 7.89 3.24
C LYS A 103 -4.78 6.74 4.22
N GLY A 104 -3.71 6.12 4.72
CA GLY A 104 -3.84 4.87 5.44
C GLY A 104 -4.50 3.78 4.59
N ILE A 105 -4.56 3.96 3.24
CA ILE A 105 -5.05 2.94 2.31
C ILE A 105 -4.02 1.80 2.21
N GLY A 106 -2.76 2.06 2.66
CA GLY A 106 -1.83 1.02 3.07
C GLY A 106 -2.02 0.60 4.54
N VAL A 107 -2.89 1.26 5.29
CA VAL A 107 -3.21 1.03 6.73
C VAL A 107 -4.67 0.60 6.96
N LYS A 108 -5.53 0.58 5.96
CA LYS A 108 -6.50 -0.51 5.93
C LYS A 108 -5.66 -1.73 5.60
N GLN A 109 -5.27 -2.41 6.65
CA GLN A 109 -4.58 -3.68 6.65
C GLN A 109 -5.33 -4.63 5.72
N ASN A 110 -5.08 -4.49 4.42
CA ASN A 110 -5.24 -5.63 3.56
C ASN A 110 -4.09 -6.54 3.99
N SER A 111 -4.38 -7.34 4.97
CA SER A 111 -3.48 -8.33 5.50
C SER A 111 -3.31 -9.45 4.49
N LEU A 112 -2.27 -10.23 4.67
CA LEU A 112 -1.91 -11.31 3.75
C LEU A 112 -3.07 -12.28 3.51
N ILE A 113 -3.73 -12.72 4.58
CA ILE A 113 -4.85 -13.68 4.51
C ILE A 113 -6.10 -13.03 3.89
N GLN A 114 -6.38 -11.76 4.17
CA GLN A 114 -7.51 -11.06 3.55
C GLN A 114 -7.34 -10.92 2.03
N GLU A 115 -6.14 -10.54 1.54
CA GLU A 115 -5.88 -10.45 0.10
C GLU A 115 -5.88 -11.84 -0.57
N PHE A 116 -5.40 -12.86 0.12
CA PHE A 116 -5.47 -14.22 -0.41
C PHE A 116 -6.93 -14.71 -0.47
N ALA A 117 -7.74 -14.45 0.56
CA ALA A 117 -9.17 -14.76 0.57
C ALA A 117 -9.91 -14.07 -0.59
N ALA A 118 -9.59 -12.80 -0.86
CA ALA A 118 -10.15 -12.08 -2.01
C ALA A 118 -9.77 -12.73 -3.35
N LEU A 119 -8.54 -13.23 -3.50
CA LEU A 119 -8.12 -14.00 -4.67
C LEU A 119 -8.90 -15.32 -4.80
N VAL A 120 -9.08 -16.04 -3.69
CA VAL A 120 -9.85 -17.30 -3.66
C VAL A 120 -11.29 -17.06 -4.10
N GLU A 121 -11.94 -16.03 -3.59
CA GLU A 121 -13.32 -15.69 -3.93
C GLU A 121 -13.46 -15.26 -5.41
N GLU A 122 -12.54 -14.44 -5.92
CA GLU A 122 -12.50 -14.07 -7.35
C GLU A 122 -12.40 -15.33 -8.23
N LYS A 123 -11.53 -16.27 -7.86
CA LYS A 123 -11.35 -17.51 -8.62
C LYS A 123 -12.52 -18.46 -8.47
N ARG A 124 -13.23 -18.45 -7.34
CA ARG A 124 -14.46 -19.23 -7.16
C ARG A 124 -15.50 -18.88 -8.22
N GLN A 125 -15.69 -17.59 -8.48
CA GLN A 125 -16.63 -17.08 -9.49
C GLN A 125 -16.20 -17.41 -10.92
N SER A 126 -14.93 -17.76 -11.14
CA SER A 126 -14.36 -18.07 -12.46
C SER A 126 -14.36 -19.58 -12.78
N VAL A 127 -14.79 -20.44 -11.85
CA VAL A 127 -14.79 -21.89 -12.03
C VAL A 127 -15.77 -22.29 -13.11
N GLY A 128 -15.33 -23.12 -14.05
CA GLY A 128 -16.14 -23.57 -15.19
C GLY A 128 -16.18 -22.60 -16.38
N ILE A 129 -15.65 -21.36 -16.20
CA ILE A 129 -15.58 -20.34 -17.27
C ILE A 129 -14.11 -20.11 -17.65
N LEU A 130 -13.27 -19.70 -16.70
CA LEU A 130 -11.87 -19.33 -16.94
C LEU A 130 -10.89 -20.33 -16.33
N ILE A 131 -11.30 -21.07 -15.31
CA ILE A 131 -10.48 -22.07 -14.63
C ILE A 131 -11.25 -23.37 -14.40
N VAL A 132 -10.53 -24.49 -14.41
CA VAL A 132 -11.09 -25.79 -14.05
C VAL A 132 -11.15 -25.96 -12.53
N ARG A 133 -12.09 -26.81 -12.07
CA ARG A 133 -12.32 -27.05 -10.63
C ARG A 133 -11.07 -27.51 -9.88
N THR A 134 -10.22 -28.31 -10.51
CA THR A 134 -8.97 -28.80 -9.90
C THR A 134 -8.01 -27.65 -9.57
N THR A 135 -7.88 -26.65 -10.44
CA THR A 135 -7.08 -25.44 -10.20
C THR A 135 -7.60 -24.65 -8.99
N TYR A 136 -8.92 -24.52 -8.87
CA TYR A 136 -9.54 -23.87 -7.72
C TYR A 136 -9.27 -24.64 -6.41
N VAL A 137 -9.39 -25.96 -6.42
CA VAL A 137 -9.10 -26.82 -5.25
C VAL A 137 -7.64 -26.63 -4.80
N HIS A 138 -6.67 -26.60 -5.74
CA HIS A 138 -5.28 -26.33 -5.43
C HIS A 138 -5.08 -24.95 -4.81
N LEU A 139 -5.75 -23.93 -5.32
CA LEU A 139 -5.72 -22.59 -4.74
C LEU A 139 -6.23 -22.58 -3.29
N CYS A 140 -7.35 -23.24 -3.02
CA CYS A 140 -7.90 -23.37 -1.67
C CYS A 140 -6.96 -24.09 -0.71
N ARG A 141 -6.27 -25.16 -1.17
CA ARG A 141 -5.25 -25.85 -0.36
C ARG A 141 -4.07 -24.95 -0.03
N SER A 142 -3.55 -24.20 -1.02
CA SER A 142 -2.47 -23.24 -0.79
C SER A 142 -2.86 -22.18 0.25
N TYR A 143 -4.09 -21.67 0.17
CA TYR A 143 -4.65 -20.75 1.16
C TYR A 143 -4.71 -21.37 2.55
N GLN A 144 -5.17 -22.61 2.66
CA GLN A 144 -5.28 -23.32 3.94
C GLN A 144 -3.90 -23.59 4.56
N HIS A 145 -2.92 -24.06 3.77
CA HIS A 145 -1.55 -24.27 4.26
C HIS A 145 -0.89 -22.99 4.77
N LEU A 146 -1.16 -21.86 4.14
CA LEU A 146 -0.66 -20.56 4.62
C LEU A 146 -1.26 -20.19 5.98
N LYS A 147 -2.56 -20.39 6.19
CA LYS A 147 -3.23 -20.17 7.49
C LYS A 147 -2.67 -21.07 8.58
N GLU A 148 -2.47 -22.34 8.27
CA GLU A 148 -1.89 -23.32 9.19
C GLU A 148 -0.45 -22.95 9.58
N PHE A 149 0.35 -22.49 8.61
CA PHE A 149 1.70 -21.98 8.86
C PHE A 149 1.71 -20.77 9.78
N LEU A 150 0.85 -19.77 9.55
CA LEU A 150 0.74 -18.59 10.40
C LEU A 150 0.39 -18.98 11.84
N GLN A 151 -0.55 -19.89 11.99
CA GLN A 151 -0.94 -20.39 13.32
C GLN A 151 0.19 -21.19 13.97
N TYR A 152 0.88 -22.04 13.20
CA TYR A 152 1.99 -22.87 13.69
C TYR A 152 3.20 -22.04 14.14
N LYS A 153 3.65 -21.10 13.28
CA LYS A 153 4.90 -20.38 13.54
C LYS A 153 4.72 -19.12 14.41
N TYR A 154 3.63 -18.40 14.21
CA TYR A 154 3.42 -17.09 14.83
C TYR A 154 2.25 -17.05 15.81
N GLY A 155 1.43 -18.08 15.88
CA GLY A 155 0.24 -18.13 16.76
C GLY A 155 -0.87 -17.14 16.36
N VAL A 156 -0.85 -16.64 15.11
CA VAL A 156 -1.78 -15.63 14.61
C VAL A 156 -2.60 -16.16 13.43
N THR A 157 -3.73 -15.51 13.18
CA THR A 157 -4.63 -15.88 12.05
C THR A 157 -4.31 -15.11 10.77
N ASP A 158 -3.59 -14.00 10.87
CA ASP A 158 -3.23 -13.14 9.74
C ASP A 158 -2.05 -12.23 10.10
N ILE A 159 -1.33 -11.69 9.08
CA ILE A 159 -0.22 -10.75 9.26
C ILE A 159 -0.30 -9.60 8.24
N PRO A 160 0.18 -8.39 8.59
CA PRO A 160 0.31 -7.29 7.64
C PRO A 160 1.41 -7.59 6.60
N PHE A 161 1.29 -7.04 5.41
CA PHE A 161 2.30 -7.20 4.35
C PHE A 161 3.70 -6.71 4.73
N THR A 162 3.82 -5.82 5.72
CA THR A 162 5.12 -5.36 6.25
C THR A 162 5.92 -6.46 6.94
N GLN A 163 5.30 -7.58 7.30
CA GLN A 163 5.93 -8.75 7.90
C GLN A 163 6.18 -9.89 6.88
N VAL A 164 5.80 -9.69 5.62
CA VAL A 164 6.01 -10.64 4.54
C VAL A 164 7.32 -10.29 3.83
N ASP A 165 8.43 -10.72 4.40
CA ASP A 165 9.79 -10.54 3.91
C ASP A 165 10.38 -11.85 3.35
N PHE A 166 11.67 -11.82 2.98
CA PHE A 166 12.38 -12.99 2.48
C PHE A 166 12.41 -14.11 3.53
N ASP A 167 12.69 -13.79 4.79
CA ASP A 167 12.76 -14.77 5.89
C ASP A 167 11.40 -15.44 6.14
N PHE A 168 10.30 -14.68 5.94
CA PHE A 168 8.95 -15.25 5.96
C PHE A 168 8.78 -16.30 4.87
N ILE A 169 9.21 -16.03 3.64
CA ILE A 169 9.10 -16.96 2.51
C ILE A 169 9.96 -18.22 2.75
N GLU A 170 11.21 -18.06 3.17
CA GLU A 170 12.08 -19.20 3.50
C GLU A 170 11.46 -20.08 4.58
N SER A 171 10.94 -19.48 5.62
CA SER A 171 10.29 -20.18 6.72
C SER A 171 9.05 -20.94 6.27
N TYR A 172 8.25 -20.34 5.39
CA TYR A 172 7.07 -20.99 4.84
C TYR A 172 7.46 -22.19 3.96
N VAL A 173 8.48 -22.03 3.12
CA VAL A 173 9.02 -23.13 2.30
C VAL A 173 9.54 -24.26 3.17
N TYR A 174 10.28 -23.92 4.23
CA TYR A 174 10.76 -24.92 5.19
C TYR A 174 9.59 -25.68 5.82
N TYR A 175 8.54 -24.98 6.28
CA TYR A 175 7.34 -25.59 6.82
C TYR A 175 6.67 -26.56 5.84
N LEU A 176 6.51 -26.15 4.57
CA LEU A 176 5.91 -27.02 3.54
C LEU A 176 6.73 -28.29 3.28
N LYS A 177 8.06 -28.15 3.22
CA LYS A 177 8.95 -29.29 2.92
C LYS A 177 9.20 -30.20 4.12
N VAL A 178 9.40 -29.64 5.30
CA VAL A 178 9.84 -30.39 6.50
C VAL A 178 8.65 -30.81 7.34
N ASN A 179 7.75 -29.89 7.68
CA ASN A 179 6.61 -30.20 8.54
C ASN A 179 5.49 -30.94 7.80
N LEU A 180 5.18 -30.52 6.57
CA LEU A 180 4.15 -31.15 5.75
C LEU A 180 4.70 -32.22 4.79
N GLN A 181 6.02 -32.39 4.71
CA GLN A 181 6.71 -33.37 3.86
C GLN A 181 6.29 -33.30 2.38
N LEU A 182 6.00 -32.10 1.87
CA LEU A 182 5.62 -31.92 0.48
C LEU A 182 6.82 -32.06 -0.44
N SER A 183 6.62 -32.69 -1.60
CA SER A 183 7.64 -32.75 -2.66
C SER A 183 8.00 -31.36 -3.18
N ALA A 184 9.15 -31.20 -3.81
CA ALA A 184 9.59 -29.93 -4.40
C ALA A 184 8.56 -29.38 -5.40
N SER A 185 7.99 -30.22 -6.26
CA SER A 185 6.96 -29.84 -7.24
C SER A 185 5.69 -29.34 -6.53
N THR A 186 5.21 -30.07 -5.51
CA THR A 186 4.01 -29.67 -4.75
C THR A 186 4.25 -28.38 -3.98
N THR A 187 5.43 -28.22 -3.39
CA THR A 187 5.84 -26.99 -2.69
C THR A 187 5.77 -25.78 -3.64
N ASN A 188 6.37 -25.89 -4.84
CA ASN A 188 6.34 -24.82 -5.83
C ASN A 188 4.90 -24.47 -6.26
N ASN A 189 4.06 -25.48 -6.49
CA ASN A 189 2.65 -25.27 -6.82
C ASN A 189 1.88 -24.60 -5.68
N THR A 190 2.23 -24.90 -4.42
CA THR A 190 1.62 -24.30 -3.23
C THR A 190 2.04 -22.84 -3.03
N ILE A 191 3.27 -22.47 -3.40
CA ILE A 191 3.81 -21.10 -3.27
C ILE A 191 3.33 -20.19 -4.40
N THR A 192 3.08 -20.72 -5.60
CA THR A 192 2.68 -19.93 -6.77
C THR A 192 1.49 -19.01 -6.52
N PRO A 193 0.39 -19.43 -5.85
CA PRO A 193 -0.70 -18.53 -5.48
C PRO A 193 -0.28 -17.40 -4.51
N LEU A 194 0.59 -17.68 -3.54
CA LEU A 194 1.12 -16.67 -2.64
C LEU A 194 1.93 -15.61 -3.41
N ARG A 195 2.77 -16.02 -4.37
CA ARG A 195 3.48 -15.09 -5.26
C ARG A 195 2.51 -14.16 -6.01
N ARG A 196 1.37 -14.67 -6.49
CA ARG A 196 0.33 -13.84 -7.13
C ARG A 196 -0.28 -12.82 -6.17
N VAL A 197 -0.51 -13.20 -4.91
CA VAL A 197 -1.01 -12.27 -3.87
C VAL A 197 0.03 -11.18 -3.60
N VAL A 198 1.31 -11.53 -3.49
CA VAL A 198 2.42 -10.58 -3.33
C VAL A 198 2.50 -9.60 -4.50
N VAL A 199 2.46 -10.08 -5.74
CA VAL A 199 2.45 -9.21 -6.93
C VAL A 199 1.25 -8.26 -6.92
N ARG A 200 0.07 -8.72 -6.51
CA ARG A 200 -1.10 -7.85 -6.33
C ARG A 200 -0.88 -6.81 -5.24
N ALA A 201 -0.28 -7.19 -4.12
CA ALA A 201 0.03 -6.28 -3.03
C ALA A 201 1.03 -5.20 -3.45
N LEU A 202 2.07 -5.56 -4.19
CA LEU A 202 3.02 -4.62 -4.79
C LEU A 202 2.32 -3.62 -5.73
N ASN A 203 1.48 -4.12 -6.65
CA ASN A 203 0.74 -3.28 -7.58
C ASN A 203 -0.28 -2.35 -6.89
N LYS A 204 -0.80 -2.75 -5.72
CA LYS A 204 -1.70 -1.93 -4.90
C LYS A 204 -0.95 -0.98 -3.96
N GLY A 205 0.38 -1.06 -3.88
CA GLY A 205 1.20 -0.29 -2.94
C GLY A 205 1.03 -0.71 -1.48
N LEU A 206 0.61 -1.96 -1.22
CA LEU A 206 0.46 -2.54 0.12
C LEU A 206 1.79 -3.04 0.69
N MET A 207 2.76 -3.26 -0.17
CA MET A 207 4.14 -3.58 0.16
C MET A 207 5.06 -2.97 -0.91
N TYR A 208 6.35 -2.81 -0.58
CA TYR A 208 7.28 -2.06 -1.40
C TYR A 208 8.43 -2.89 -1.94
N GLN A 209 8.64 -4.06 -1.39
CA GLN A 209 9.72 -4.98 -1.77
C GLN A 209 9.14 -6.35 -2.08
N ASP A 210 9.61 -6.99 -3.15
CA ASP A 210 9.23 -8.36 -3.49
C ASP A 210 9.98 -9.34 -2.57
N PRO A 211 9.31 -10.05 -1.65
CA PRO A 211 9.95 -11.01 -0.76
C PRO A 211 10.45 -12.26 -1.50
N PHE A 212 10.08 -12.44 -2.76
CA PHE A 212 10.58 -13.52 -3.63
C PHE A 212 11.80 -13.11 -4.44
N PHE A 213 12.31 -11.88 -4.27
CA PHE A 213 13.52 -11.46 -4.96
C PHE A 213 14.71 -12.30 -4.47
N GLY A 214 15.32 -13.07 -5.40
CA GLY A 214 16.41 -14.00 -5.08
C GLY A 214 15.97 -15.43 -4.71
N TYR A 215 14.65 -15.72 -4.72
CA TYR A 215 14.09 -17.05 -4.49
C TYR A 215 13.89 -17.84 -5.79
#